data_495aa6e4a44d960d0fe7c6b9636914b1
#
_entry.id   495aa6e4a44d960d0fe7c6b9636914b1
#
_cell.length_a   1.000
_cell.length_b   1.000
_cell.length_c   1.000
_cell.angle_alpha   90.00
_cell.angle_beta   90.00
_cell.angle_gamma   90.00
#
_symmetry.space_group_name_H-M   'P 1'
#
loop_
_entity.id
_entity.type
_entity.pdbx_description
1 polymer ?
#
loop_
_entity_poly.entity_id
_entity_poly.type
_entity_poly.pdbx_seq_one_letter_code
_entity_poly.pdbx_strand_id
1 'polypeptide(L)'
;MPAGQPMNHQAMGHDMKMSFGPISDTQEASGTAWQPAATPMHAHHSMLGDWQLMTHYNAYLAYDNQSGRRGDEQLNSINWLMLMANRRSGESDLMFRGMFSLEPWTTTAKGYPMLFQSGEAYHGRPLIDRQHPHDLFMELSGRYRRLLSGDTVASLYVAPAGEPALGPPAFMHRMSAMDNPAAPVSHHWLDSSHITFGVLTAGIAQKTWQLEGSYFNGREPDEDRWDIGPRPN
;
A
#
# COMPACT_ATOMS: atom_id res chain seq x y z
N MET A 1 -30.99 12.86 36.62
CA MET A 1 -29.75 12.66 35.82
C MET A 1 -30.21 12.35 34.41
N PRO A 2 -29.92 13.15 33.41
CA PRO A 2 -30.31 12.80 32.05
C PRO A 2 -29.37 11.73 31.48
N ALA A 3 -29.97 10.70 30.86
CA ALA A 3 -29.26 9.60 30.22
C ALA A 3 -28.38 10.12 29.08
N GLY A 4 -27.12 9.67 29.04
CA GLY A 4 -26.17 10.02 28.00
C GLY A 4 -26.66 9.57 26.63
N GLN A 5 -26.67 10.49 25.68
CA GLN A 5 -26.91 10.12 24.28
C GLN A 5 -25.77 9.24 23.77
N PRO A 6 -26.07 8.20 22.99
CA PRO A 6 -25.02 7.38 22.39
C PRO A 6 -24.21 8.26 21.41
N MET A 7 -22.90 8.30 21.56
CA MET A 7 -22.00 8.94 20.59
C MET A 7 -22.14 8.24 19.24
N ASN A 8 -22.59 9.00 18.25
CA ASN A 8 -22.73 8.53 16.89
C ASN A 8 -21.35 8.50 16.24
N HIS A 9 -20.68 7.35 16.28
CA HIS A 9 -19.39 7.11 15.67
C HIS A 9 -19.38 7.19 14.12
N GLN A 10 -20.55 7.26 13.50
CA GLN A 10 -20.67 7.38 12.03
C GLN A 10 -20.49 8.80 11.50
N ALA A 11 -20.55 9.83 12.35
CA ALA A 11 -20.50 11.23 11.88
C ALA A 11 -19.08 11.79 11.70
N MET A 12 -18.02 11.13 12.16
CA MET A 12 -16.64 11.65 12.05
C MET A 12 -15.88 11.17 10.81
N GLY A 13 -16.42 10.27 10.02
CA GLY A 13 -15.71 9.63 8.89
C GLY A 13 -15.97 10.21 7.50
N HIS A 14 -16.97 11.04 7.31
CA HIS A 14 -17.48 11.36 5.97
C HIS A 14 -17.13 12.74 5.38
N ASP A 15 -16.50 13.64 6.10
CA ASP A 15 -16.31 15.04 5.63
C ASP A 15 -14.87 15.46 5.30
N MET A 16 -13.87 14.60 5.46
CA MET A 16 -12.55 14.93 4.93
C MET A 16 -12.49 14.57 3.44
N LYS A 17 -12.66 15.59 2.58
CA LYS A 17 -12.44 15.43 1.13
C LYS A 17 -10.99 15.00 0.89
N MET A 18 -10.80 13.70 0.73
CA MET A 18 -9.51 13.08 0.38
C MET A 18 -9.26 13.15 -1.14
N SER A 19 -9.75 14.18 -1.80
CA SER A 19 -9.50 14.38 -3.22
C SER A 19 -8.75 15.68 -3.46
N PHE A 20 -7.73 15.61 -4.28
CA PHE A 20 -7.04 16.76 -4.84
C PHE A 20 -7.17 16.74 -6.36
N GLY A 21 -7.93 17.67 -6.92
CA GLY A 21 -8.26 17.67 -8.34
C GLY A 21 -9.42 16.71 -8.68
N PRO A 22 -9.48 16.20 -9.90
CA PRO A 22 -10.65 15.52 -10.45
C PRO A 22 -10.83 14.06 -10.01
N ILE A 23 -9.79 13.44 -9.46
CA ILE A 23 -9.79 12.03 -9.04
C ILE A 23 -9.70 11.96 -7.51
N SER A 24 -10.55 11.16 -6.89
CA SER A 24 -10.50 10.91 -5.45
C SER A 24 -9.24 10.10 -5.11
N ASP A 25 -8.57 10.46 -4.00
CA ASP A 25 -7.42 9.69 -3.50
C ASP A 25 -7.79 8.22 -3.18
N THR A 26 -9.07 7.94 -2.90
CA THR A 26 -9.57 6.57 -2.69
C THR A 26 -9.75 5.78 -3.99
N GLN A 27 -9.72 6.44 -5.13
CA GLN A 27 -9.85 5.84 -6.46
C GLN A 27 -8.55 5.90 -7.24
N GLU A 28 -7.49 6.44 -6.64
CA GLU A 28 -6.19 6.53 -7.26
C GLU A 28 -5.57 5.14 -7.37
N ALA A 29 -5.45 4.64 -8.59
CA ALA A 29 -4.86 3.35 -8.89
C ALA A 29 -4.41 3.32 -10.35
N SER A 30 -3.40 2.53 -10.67
CA SER A 30 -3.02 2.27 -12.05
C SER A 30 -3.89 1.18 -12.70
N GLY A 31 -4.06 1.24 -14.01
CA GLY A 31 -4.85 0.28 -14.76
C GLY A 31 -6.35 0.34 -14.42
N THR A 32 -6.99 -0.81 -14.26
CA THR A 32 -8.43 -0.95 -13.99
C THR A 32 -8.76 -1.21 -12.51
N ALA A 33 -7.78 -1.10 -11.62
CA ALA A 33 -7.92 -1.49 -10.22
C ALA A 33 -8.42 -0.34 -9.33
N TRP A 34 -9.48 0.33 -9.73
CA TRP A 34 -10.12 1.38 -8.95
C TRP A 34 -10.70 0.84 -7.65
N GLN A 35 -10.52 1.60 -6.56
CA GLN A 35 -11.15 1.27 -5.30
C GLN A 35 -12.66 1.51 -5.37
N PRO A 36 -13.52 0.58 -4.92
CA PRO A 36 -14.94 0.84 -4.82
C PRO A 36 -15.22 2.05 -3.92
N ALA A 37 -16.03 2.98 -4.38
CA ALA A 37 -16.35 4.21 -3.65
C ALA A 37 -17.03 3.97 -2.28
N ALA A 38 -17.64 2.81 -2.11
CA ALA A 38 -18.29 2.39 -0.85
C ALA A 38 -17.34 1.65 0.11
N THR A 39 -16.07 1.47 -0.25
CA THR A 39 -15.11 0.79 0.63
C THR A 39 -14.88 1.62 1.89
N PRO A 40 -15.08 1.07 3.10
CA PRO A 40 -14.81 1.79 4.32
C PRO A 40 -13.31 2.04 4.48
N MET A 41 -12.96 3.20 5.00
CA MET A 41 -11.58 3.54 5.33
C MET A 41 -11.44 3.58 6.86
N HIS A 42 -10.66 2.66 7.40
CA HIS A 42 -10.36 2.56 8.81
C HIS A 42 -9.02 3.22 9.09
N ALA A 43 -9.02 4.52 9.34
CA ALA A 43 -7.81 5.26 9.65
C ALA A 43 -8.05 6.27 10.76
N HIS A 44 -7.02 6.52 11.56
CA HIS A 44 -7.02 7.61 12.53
C HIS A 44 -6.49 8.87 11.88
N HIS A 45 -7.29 9.94 11.93
CA HIS A 45 -6.94 11.23 11.36
C HIS A 45 -6.72 12.25 12.47
N SER A 46 -5.72 13.12 12.28
CA SER A 46 -5.43 14.25 13.17
C SER A 46 -4.85 15.41 12.38
N MET A 47 -4.76 16.58 13.01
CA MET A 47 -4.17 17.77 12.41
C MET A 47 -2.97 18.24 13.24
N LEU A 48 -1.89 18.59 12.55
CA LEU A 48 -0.72 19.25 13.14
C LEU A 48 -0.43 20.53 12.34
N GLY A 49 -0.96 21.65 12.82
CA GLY A 49 -0.99 22.89 12.04
C GLY A 49 -1.74 22.68 10.72
N ASP A 50 -1.08 22.95 9.59
CA ASP A 50 -1.64 22.78 8.24
C ASP A 50 -1.48 21.34 7.70
N TRP A 51 -0.88 20.44 8.47
CA TRP A 51 -0.68 19.05 8.07
C TRP A 51 -1.83 18.17 8.54
N GLN A 52 -2.44 17.46 7.62
CA GLN A 52 -3.34 16.36 7.90
C GLN A 52 -2.52 15.08 8.06
N LEU A 53 -2.59 14.48 9.24
CA LEU A 53 -1.93 13.22 9.55
C LEU A 53 -2.95 12.09 9.49
N MET A 54 -2.52 10.96 8.95
CA MET A 54 -3.29 9.72 8.93
C MET A 54 -2.41 8.57 9.45
N THR A 55 -2.96 7.79 10.35
CA THR A 55 -2.36 6.54 10.82
C THR A 55 -3.31 5.39 10.51
N HIS A 56 -2.79 4.38 9.89
CA HIS A 56 -3.53 3.20 9.48
C HIS A 56 -2.67 1.96 9.76
N TYR A 57 -3.24 0.90 10.30
CA TYR A 57 -2.49 -0.32 10.62
C TYR A 57 -3.39 -1.54 10.68
N ASN A 58 -2.80 -2.70 10.46
CA ASN A 58 -3.37 -3.99 10.76
C ASN A 58 -2.31 -4.88 11.43
N ALA A 59 -2.76 -5.73 12.35
CA ALA A 59 -1.93 -6.75 12.97
C ALA A 59 -2.79 -7.99 13.22
N TYR A 60 -2.42 -9.09 12.57
CA TYR A 60 -3.12 -10.36 12.64
C TYR A 60 -2.26 -11.40 13.34
N LEU A 61 -2.86 -12.18 14.21
CA LEU A 61 -2.30 -13.46 14.65
C LEU A 61 -3.07 -14.54 13.89
N ALA A 62 -2.39 -15.21 12.97
CA ALA A 62 -3.01 -16.17 12.07
C ALA A 62 -2.42 -17.56 12.26
N TYR A 63 -3.28 -18.55 12.47
CA TYR A 63 -2.94 -19.96 12.28
C TYR A 63 -3.37 -20.36 10.88
N ASP A 64 -2.39 -20.51 10.01
CA ASP A 64 -2.61 -20.96 8.64
C ASP A 64 -2.46 -22.48 8.58
N ASN A 65 -3.47 -23.14 8.05
CA ASN A 65 -3.46 -24.59 7.83
C ASN A 65 -4.02 -24.89 6.45
N GLN A 66 -3.13 -25.31 5.58
CA GLN A 66 -3.47 -25.67 4.21
C GLN A 66 -3.28 -27.17 4.02
N SER A 67 -4.35 -27.87 3.71
CA SER A 67 -4.38 -29.32 3.62
C SER A 67 -3.79 -29.85 2.31
N GLY A 68 -3.50 -31.16 2.27
CA GLY A 68 -3.04 -31.89 1.10
C GLY A 68 -1.54 -32.13 1.07
N ARG A 69 -1.07 -32.77 0.00
CA ARG A 69 0.35 -33.19 -0.13
C ARG A 69 1.34 -32.02 -0.24
N ARG A 70 0.86 -30.85 -0.62
CA ARG A 70 1.64 -29.61 -0.77
C ARG A 70 1.32 -28.60 0.32
N GLY A 71 0.35 -28.95 1.18
CA GLY A 71 -0.05 -28.09 2.28
C GLY A 71 0.98 -28.09 3.41
N ASP A 72 0.88 -27.06 4.24
CA ASP A 72 1.71 -26.87 5.44
C ASP A 72 0.87 -26.11 6.46
N GLU A 73 1.37 -26.04 7.70
CA GLU A 73 0.71 -25.29 8.78
C GLU A 73 1.71 -24.40 9.50
N GLN A 74 1.27 -23.19 9.87
CA GLN A 74 2.12 -22.22 10.54
C GLN A 74 1.29 -21.23 11.36
N LEU A 75 1.81 -20.91 12.55
CA LEU A 75 1.38 -19.73 13.32
C LEU A 75 2.29 -18.57 12.97
N ASN A 76 1.70 -17.43 12.57
CA ASN A 76 2.44 -16.25 12.20
C ASN A 76 1.65 -14.98 12.51
N SER A 77 2.31 -13.81 12.45
CA SER A 77 1.63 -12.52 12.47
C SER A 77 1.95 -11.77 11.20
N ILE A 78 0.90 -11.48 10.45
CA ILE A 78 0.92 -10.60 9.28
C ILE A 78 0.53 -9.22 9.79
N ASN A 79 1.35 -8.22 9.51
CA ASN A 79 1.15 -6.90 10.09
C ASN A 79 1.78 -5.78 9.25
N TRP A 80 1.21 -4.58 9.40
CA TRP A 80 1.76 -3.38 8.81
C TRP A 80 1.24 -2.12 9.52
N LEU A 81 2.02 -1.05 9.43
CA LEU A 81 1.70 0.29 9.91
C LEU A 81 1.96 1.29 8.79
N MET A 82 0.97 2.11 8.46
CA MET A 82 1.10 3.22 7.52
C MET A 82 0.93 4.56 8.25
N LEU A 83 1.84 5.47 7.98
CA LEU A 83 1.82 6.84 8.43
C LEU A 83 1.80 7.76 7.22
N MET A 84 0.87 8.71 7.18
CA MET A 84 0.79 9.70 6.12
C MET A 84 0.73 11.10 6.70
N ALA A 85 1.39 12.04 6.04
CA ALA A 85 1.28 13.46 6.30
C ALA A 85 0.99 14.18 4.98
N ASN A 86 -0.14 14.87 4.90
CA ASN A 86 -0.56 15.61 3.73
C ASN A 86 -0.74 17.08 4.05
N ARG A 87 -0.28 17.96 3.16
CA ARG A 87 -0.46 19.41 3.27
C ARG A 87 -0.89 19.98 1.94
N ARG A 88 -2.01 20.71 1.98
CA ARG A 88 -2.53 21.47 0.83
C ARG A 88 -2.24 22.95 0.98
N SER A 89 -1.81 23.57 -0.11
CA SER A 89 -1.55 25.02 -0.15
C SER A 89 -1.90 25.55 -1.54
N GLY A 90 -3.03 26.26 -1.62
CA GLY A 90 -3.56 26.76 -2.89
C GLY A 90 -3.77 25.61 -3.91
N GLU A 91 -3.09 25.71 -5.05
CA GLU A 91 -3.15 24.74 -6.14
C GLU A 91 -2.16 23.58 -5.98
N SER A 92 -1.55 23.42 -4.81
CA SER A 92 -0.51 22.40 -4.57
C SER A 92 -0.91 21.49 -3.42
N ASP A 93 -0.50 20.22 -3.54
CA ASP A 93 -0.68 19.17 -2.55
C ASP A 93 0.66 18.43 -2.38
N LEU A 94 1.13 18.33 -1.14
CA LEU A 94 2.34 17.62 -0.77
C LEU A 94 1.98 16.53 0.24
N MET A 95 2.41 15.30 -0.04
CA MET A 95 2.20 14.14 0.82
C MET A 95 3.51 13.42 1.06
N PHE A 96 3.69 12.97 2.29
CA PHE A 96 4.70 11.98 2.67
C PHE A 96 4.00 10.75 3.20
N ARG A 97 4.52 9.57 2.85
CA ARG A 97 4.01 8.28 3.31
C ARG A 97 5.15 7.39 3.76
N GLY A 98 4.99 6.76 4.91
CA GLY A 98 5.84 5.67 5.37
C GLY A 98 4.97 4.46 5.70
N MET A 99 5.33 3.28 5.20
CA MET A 99 4.69 2.02 5.53
C MET A 99 5.74 1.00 5.94
N PHE A 100 5.44 0.28 7.02
CA PHE A 100 6.39 -0.60 7.69
C PHE A 100 5.73 -1.92 8.06
N SER A 101 6.50 -3.02 8.02
CA SER A 101 6.06 -4.31 8.53
C SER A 101 7.06 -4.90 9.52
N LEU A 102 6.55 -5.59 10.52
CA LEU A 102 7.35 -6.37 11.47
C LEU A 102 7.41 -7.86 11.10
N GLU A 103 6.93 -8.24 9.92
CA GLU A 103 6.93 -9.63 9.46
C GLU A 103 8.31 -10.28 9.43
N PRO A 104 9.44 -9.55 9.18
CA PRO A 104 10.77 -10.12 9.33
C PRO A 104 11.03 -10.76 10.71
N TRP A 105 10.29 -10.37 11.76
CA TRP A 105 10.38 -10.95 13.11
C TRP A 105 9.20 -11.86 13.48
N THR A 106 8.07 -11.70 12.82
CA THR A 106 6.79 -12.31 13.22
C THR A 106 6.32 -13.44 12.32
N THR A 107 7.09 -13.71 11.25
CA THR A 107 6.91 -14.90 10.40
C THR A 107 8.27 -15.54 10.11
N THR A 108 8.31 -16.64 9.39
CA THR A 108 9.58 -17.30 9.02
C THR A 108 10.24 -16.58 7.84
N ALA A 109 11.56 -16.72 7.68
CA ALA A 109 12.28 -16.13 6.55
C ALA A 109 11.75 -16.60 5.17
N LYS A 110 11.09 -17.77 5.11
CA LYS A 110 10.41 -18.29 3.92
C LYS A 110 8.94 -17.85 3.83
N GLY A 111 8.49 -16.97 4.73
CA GLY A 111 7.11 -16.55 4.79
C GLY A 111 6.15 -17.59 5.36
N TYR A 112 4.91 -17.60 4.89
CA TYR A 112 3.83 -18.46 5.38
C TYR A 112 3.25 -19.33 4.26
N PRO A 113 2.61 -20.47 4.60
CA PRO A 113 2.00 -21.36 3.61
C PRO A 113 0.95 -20.64 2.79
N MET A 114 1.01 -20.81 1.47
CA MET A 114 -0.01 -20.33 0.54
C MET A 114 0.00 -21.19 -0.71
N LEU A 115 -0.94 -22.14 -0.79
CA LEU A 115 -1.04 -23.06 -1.92
C LEU A 115 -1.18 -22.28 -3.24
N PHE A 116 -0.46 -22.75 -4.25
CA PHE A 116 -0.39 -22.18 -5.61
C PHE A 116 0.36 -20.86 -5.74
N GLN A 117 0.81 -20.27 -4.65
CA GLN A 117 1.65 -19.06 -4.73
C GLN A 117 3.01 -19.42 -5.35
N SER A 118 3.46 -18.55 -6.23
CA SER A 118 4.75 -18.66 -6.94
C SER A 118 5.21 -17.26 -7.37
N GLY A 119 6.43 -17.15 -7.86
CA GLY A 119 6.99 -15.89 -8.32
C GLY A 119 8.12 -15.37 -7.45
N GLU A 120 8.37 -16.00 -6.31
CA GLU A 120 9.38 -15.61 -5.34
C GLU A 120 10.52 -16.60 -5.26
N ALA A 121 11.65 -16.14 -4.71
CA ALA A 121 12.83 -16.97 -4.44
C ALA A 121 13.34 -16.74 -3.01
N TYR A 122 14.01 -17.75 -2.47
CA TYR A 122 14.76 -17.69 -1.22
C TYR A 122 16.09 -18.44 -1.39
N HIS A 123 17.20 -17.74 -1.18
CA HIS A 123 18.56 -18.23 -1.44
C HIS A 123 18.71 -18.84 -2.84
N GLY A 124 18.18 -18.13 -3.85
CA GLY A 124 18.24 -18.54 -5.25
C GLY A 124 17.39 -19.78 -5.61
N ARG A 125 16.49 -20.21 -4.73
CA ARG A 125 15.56 -21.31 -4.99
C ARG A 125 14.12 -20.79 -5.02
N PRO A 126 13.30 -21.18 -6.00
CA PRO A 126 11.90 -20.79 -6.05
C PRO A 126 11.15 -21.16 -4.76
N LEU A 127 10.41 -20.24 -4.20
CA LEU A 127 9.38 -20.49 -3.21
C LEU A 127 8.11 -20.93 -3.95
N ILE A 128 7.64 -22.14 -3.63
CA ILE A 128 6.41 -22.68 -4.19
C ILE A 128 5.48 -22.98 -3.02
N ASP A 129 4.19 -22.62 -3.17
CA ASP A 129 3.17 -22.75 -2.15
C ASP A 129 3.47 -21.94 -0.87
N ARG A 130 4.17 -20.83 -1.02
CA ARG A 130 4.48 -19.92 0.08
C ARG A 130 4.44 -18.46 -0.38
N GLN A 131 4.00 -17.60 0.51
CA GLN A 131 4.11 -16.15 0.40
C GLN A 131 5.29 -15.69 1.27
N HIS A 132 6.21 -14.91 0.70
CA HIS A 132 7.35 -14.34 1.42
C HIS A 132 6.90 -13.31 2.48
N PRO A 133 7.73 -13.02 3.51
CA PRO A 133 7.44 -11.91 4.43
C PRO A 133 7.63 -10.57 3.72
N HIS A 134 6.91 -9.57 4.17
CA HIS A 134 7.14 -8.20 3.73
C HIS A 134 8.46 -7.64 4.30
N ASP A 135 9.03 -6.69 3.58
CA ASP A 135 10.19 -5.94 4.06
C ASP A 135 9.77 -4.99 5.19
N LEU A 136 10.73 -4.62 6.04
CA LEU A 136 10.53 -3.61 7.08
C LEU A 136 10.02 -2.30 6.45
N PHE A 137 10.64 -1.87 5.34
CA PHE A 137 10.26 -0.68 4.61
C PHE A 137 9.40 -1.05 3.40
N MET A 138 8.09 -1.09 3.59
CA MET A 138 7.14 -1.36 2.51
C MET A 138 6.93 -0.14 1.61
N GLU A 139 6.97 1.07 2.20
CA GLU A 139 6.96 2.32 1.46
C GLU A 139 7.65 3.43 2.26
N LEU A 140 8.48 4.21 1.58
CA LEU A 140 8.96 5.51 2.01
C LEU A 140 8.83 6.43 0.81
N SER A 141 7.89 7.36 0.83
CA SER A 141 7.58 8.14 -0.37
C SER A 141 7.24 9.60 -0.08
N GLY A 142 7.43 10.41 -1.12
CA GLY A 142 6.91 11.75 -1.21
C GLY A 142 6.16 11.95 -2.54
N ARG A 143 5.00 12.59 -2.49
CA ARG A 143 4.21 12.95 -3.67
C ARG A 143 3.91 14.43 -3.68
N TYR A 144 4.16 15.07 -4.79
CA TYR A 144 3.75 16.44 -5.06
C TYR A 144 2.73 16.46 -6.21
N ARG A 145 1.61 17.15 -6.01
CA ARG A 145 0.60 17.38 -7.06
C ARG A 145 0.36 18.87 -7.21
N ARG A 146 0.09 19.27 -8.43
CA ARG A 146 -0.26 20.65 -8.78
C ARG A 146 -1.44 20.69 -9.75
N LEU A 147 -2.44 21.48 -9.40
CA LEU A 147 -3.51 21.85 -10.30
C LEU A 147 -2.95 22.87 -11.32
N LEU A 148 -3.00 22.53 -12.62
CA LEU A 148 -2.45 23.36 -13.69
C LEU A 148 -3.52 24.33 -14.21
N SER A 149 -4.61 23.78 -14.76
CA SER A 149 -5.73 24.58 -15.30
C SER A 149 -6.98 23.70 -15.38
N GLY A 150 -8.15 24.26 -15.07
CA GLY A 150 -9.41 23.53 -15.06
C GLY A 150 -9.30 22.29 -14.15
N ASP A 151 -9.52 21.11 -14.72
CA ASP A 151 -9.48 19.83 -14.00
C ASP A 151 -8.17 19.06 -14.22
N THR A 152 -7.09 19.71 -14.68
CA THR A 152 -5.83 19.04 -15.00
C THR A 152 -4.88 19.10 -13.80
N VAL A 153 -4.44 17.94 -13.30
CA VAL A 153 -3.46 17.80 -12.23
C VAL A 153 -2.19 17.16 -12.78
N ALA A 154 -1.04 17.79 -12.52
CA ALA A 154 0.27 17.16 -12.67
C ALA A 154 0.72 16.57 -11.35
N SER A 155 1.45 15.46 -11.40
CA SER A 155 1.97 14.75 -10.23
C SER A 155 3.42 14.34 -10.42
N LEU A 156 4.14 14.30 -9.29
CA LEU A 156 5.47 13.72 -9.16
C LEU A 156 5.51 12.88 -7.88
N TYR A 157 5.92 11.63 -8.00
CA TYR A 157 6.11 10.71 -6.89
C TYR A 157 7.54 10.22 -6.87
N VAL A 158 8.15 10.22 -5.68
CA VAL A 158 9.53 9.75 -5.45
C VAL A 158 9.53 8.84 -4.24
N ALA A 159 10.11 7.65 -4.39
CA ALA A 159 10.18 6.67 -3.32
C ALA A 159 11.51 5.90 -3.33
N PRO A 160 12.33 5.98 -2.27
CA PRO A 160 13.40 5.02 -2.04
C PRO A 160 12.89 3.58 -2.01
N ALA A 161 11.76 3.34 -1.34
CA ALA A 161 10.97 2.11 -1.42
C ALA A 161 9.51 2.49 -1.72
N GLY A 162 8.87 1.86 -2.69
CA GLY A 162 7.50 2.19 -3.06
C GLY A 162 6.97 1.43 -4.26
N GLU A 163 5.92 1.96 -4.89
CA GLU A 163 5.26 1.32 -6.01
C GLU A 163 5.36 2.17 -7.29
N PRO A 164 5.82 1.61 -8.40
CA PRO A 164 5.73 2.27 -9.70
C PRO A 164 4.30 2.26 -10.23
N ALA A 165 4.00 3.13 -11.18
CA ALA A 165 2.72 3.16 -11.89
C ALA A 165 2.61 1.98 -12.89
N LEU A 166 2.66 0.76 -12.39
CA LEU A 166 2.63 -0.47 -13.15
C LEU A 166 1.74 -1.51 -12.45
N GLY A 167 0.59 -1.81 -13.02
CA GLY A 167 -0.40 -2.69 -12.42
C GLY A 167 -1.22 -2.03 -11.31
N PRO A 168 -2.06 -2.79 -10.61
CA PRO A 168 -2.81 -2.30 -9.46
C PRO A 168 -1.89 -2.14 -8.24
N PRO A 169 -2.26 -1.26 -7.27
CA PRO A 169 -1.59 -1.20 -5.98
C PRO A 169 -1.60 -2.56 -5.29
N ALA A 170 -0.57 -2.85 -4.49
CA ALA A 170 -0.51 -4.05 -3.67
C ALA A 170 -1.78 -4.22 -2.83
N PHE A 171 -2.17 -5.48 -2.56
CA PHE A 171 -3.45 -5.78 -1.93
C PHE A 171 -3.64 -5.07 -0.58
N MET A 172 -2.59 -4.90 0.20
CA MET A 172 -2.65 -4.20 1.49
C MET A 172 -2.74 -2.67 1.37
N HIS A 173 -2.39 -2.10 0.22
CA HIS A 173 -2.59 -0.69 -0.09
C HIS A 173 -3.98 -0.42 -0.67
N ARG A 174 -4.71 -1.46 -1.07
CA ARG A 174 -6.09 -1.38 -1.54
C ARG A 174 -7.04 -1.49 -0.35
N MET A 175 -7.77 -0.43 -0.04
CA MET A 175 -8.72 -0.41 1.07
C MET A 175 -9.74 -1.56 1.00
N SER A 176 -10.12 -1.99 -0.20
CA SER A 176 -11.05 -3.10 -0.41
C SER A 176 -10.46 -4.49 -0.11
N ALA A 177 -9.16 -4.61 0.11
CA ALA A 177 -8.48 -5.89 0.33
C ALA A 177 -7.65 -5.95 1.61
N MET A 178 -7.43 -4.82 2.29
CA MET A 178 -6.52 -4.72 3.43
C MET A 178 -6.97 -5.48 4.69
N ASP A 179 -8.25 -5.80 4.79
CA ASP A 179 -8.78 -6.58 5.91
C ASP A 179 -8.57 -8.10 5.75
N ASN A 180 -8.00 -8.54 4.63
CA ASN A 180 -7.59 -9.92 4.43
C ASN A 180 -6.10 -10.08 4.78
N PRO A 181 -5.74 -10.89 5.80
CA PRO A 181 -4.34 -11.09 6.16
C PRO A 181 -3.53 -11.80 5.09
N ALA A 182 -4.14 -12.72 4.34
CA ALA A 182 -3.44 -13.51 3.32
C ALA A 182 -3.37 -12.78 1.99
N ALA A 183 -2.21 -12.80 1.35
CA ALA A 183 -2.06 -12.31 -0.01
C ALA A 183 -2.98 -13.11 -0.97
N PRO A 184 -3.61 -12.47 -1.97
CA PRO A 184 -4.31 -13.22 -3.00
C PRO A 184 -3.32 -14.05 -3.84
N VAL A 185 -3.75 -15.21 -4.32
CA VAL A 185 -2.91 -16.10 -5.15
C VAL A 185 -2.32 -15.39 -6.37
N SER A 186 -3.04 -14.39 -6.88
CA SER A 186 -2.60 -13.58 -8.03
C SER A 186 -1.61 -12.45 -7.67
N HIS A 187 -1.20 -12.31 -6.42
CA HIS A 187 -0.39 -11.18 -5.94
C HIS A 187 0.86 -10.95 -6.80
N HIS A 188 1.70 -11.94 -7.01
CA HIS A 188 2.90 -11.81 -7.83
C HIS A 188 2.67 -11.77 -9.35
N TRP A 189 1.43 -11.93 -9.79
CA TRP A 189 1.06 -11.84 -11.21
C TRP A 189 0.44 -10.49 -11.58
N LEU A 190 -0.30 -9.86 -10.67
CA LEU A 190 -1.02 -8.61 -10.91
C LEU A 190 -0.27 -7.40 -10.36
N ASP A 191 0.29 -7.53 -9.17
CA ASP A 191 0.99 -6.48 -8.43
C ASP A 191 2.46 -6.87 -8.15
N SER A 192 3.12 -7.46 -9.13
CA SER A 192 4.50 -7.96 -9.04
C SER A 192 5.55 -6.87 -8.81
N SER A 193 5.22 -5.63 -9.09
CA SER A 193 6.09 -4.47 -8.84
C SER A 193 5.66 -3.66 -7.62
N HIS A 194 4.85 -4.24 -6.75
CA HIS A 194 4.23 -3.53 -5.61
C HIS A 194 5.24 -2.89 -4.66
N ILE A 195 6.32 -3.57 -4.35
CA ILE A 195 7.43 -2.98 -3.59
C ILE A 195 8.67 -3.06 -4.46
N THR A 196 9.20 -1.91 -4.78
CA THR A 196 10.46 -1.79 -5.53
C THR A 196 11.23 -0.57 -5.06
N PHE A 197 12.49 -0.48 -5.46
CA PHE A 197 13.37 0.54 -4.96
C PHE A 197 13.70 1.60 -6.03
N GLY A 198 13.92 2.85 -5.56
CA GLY A 198 14.34 3.95 -6.43
C GLY A 198 13.27 4.37 -7.44
N VAL A 199 12.01 4.47 -6.99
CA VAL A 199 10.88 4.82 -7.85
C VAL A 199 10.80 6.32 -8.08
N LEU A 200 10.65 6.70 -9.32
CA LEU A 200 10.32 8.06 -9.76
C LEU A 200 9.16 7.96 -10.75
N THR A 201 8.00 8.52 -10.40
CA THR A 201 6.82 8.55 -11.26
C THR A 201 6.41 9.98 -11.56
N ALA A 202 6.17 10.29 -12.82
CA ALA A 202 5.55 11.53 -13.26
C ALA A 202 4.20 11.24 -13.91
N GLY A 203 3.20 12.07 -13.62
CA GLY A 203 1.84 11.87 -14.10
C GLY A 203 1.11 13.15 -14.45
N ILE A 204 0.07 12.98 -15.25
CA ILE A 204 -0.93 13.99 -15.55
C ILE A 204 -2.31 13.33 -15.58
N ALA A 205 -3.29 13.95 -14.94
CA ALA A 205 -4.62 13.39 -14.79
C ALA A 205 -5.70 14.44 -15.06
N GLN A 206 -6.81 13.97 -15.60
CA GLN A 206 -8.10 14.67 -15.71
C GLN A 206 -9.22 13.74 -15.27
N LYS A 207 -10.44 14.26 -15.19
CA LYS A 207 -11.60 13.53 -14.65
C LYS A 207 -11.82 12.12 -15.26
N THR A 208 -11.45 11.90 -16.51
CA THR A 208 -11.78 10.67 -17.26
C THR A 208 -10.56 9.90 -17.75
N TRP A 209 -9.36 10.40 -17.52
CA TRP A 209 -8.13 9.75 -17.93
C TRP A 209 -6.95 10.17 -17.05
N GLN A 210 -5.97 9.30 -16.95
CA GLN A 210 -4.68 9.52 -16.28
C GLN A 210 -3.59 8.89 -17.14
N LEU A 211 -2.45 9.57 -17.22
CA LEU A 211 -1.23 9.07 -17.84
C LEU A 211 -0.09 9.22 -16.85
N GLU A 212 0.61 8.13 -16.61
CA GLU A 212 1.76 8.07 -15.71
C GLU A 212 2.90 7.32 -16.36
N GLY A 213 4.13 7.68 -15.98
CA GLY A 213 5.33 6.96 -16.37
C GLY A 213 6.28 6.87 -15.18
N SER A 214 6.82 5.67 -14.96
CA SER A 214 7.73 5.39 -13.85
C SER A 214 9.10 4.95 -14.34
N TYR A 215 10.13 5.46 -13.67
CA TYR A 215 11.47 4.90 -13.67
C TYR A 215 11.75 4.27 -12.30
N PHE A 216 12.19 3.03 -12.27
CA PHE A 216 12.41 2.29 -11.02
C PHE A 216 13.44 1.17 -11.21
N ASN A 217 13.98 0.66 -10.11
CA ASN A 217 14.78 -0.55 -10.12
C ASN A 217 13.85 -1.75 -10.32
N GLY A 218 13.94 -2.39 -11.48
CA GLY A 218 13.08 -3.53 -11.84
C GLY A 218 13.41 -4.85 -11.14
N ARG A 219 14.34 -4.84 -10.18
CA ARG A 219 14.66 -6.00 -9.38
C ARG A 219 13.67 -6.15 -8.24
N GLU A 220 13.16 -7.35 -8.03
CA GLU A 220 12.42 -7.73 -6.84
C GLU A 220 13.30 -7.56 -5.59
N PRO A 221 12.78 -7.07 -4.44
CA PRO A 221 13.46 -7.12 -3.16
C PRO A 221 13.99 -8.52 -2.87
N ASP A 222 15.19 -8.62 -2.30
CA ASP A 222 15.79 -9.91 -1.96
C ASP A 222 15.42 -10.38 -0.55
N GLU A 223 16.14 -11.35 -0.03
CA GLU A 223 15.88 -11.93 1.29
C GLU A 223 16.32 -11.04 2.47
N ASP A 224 17.06 -9.96 2.19
CA ASP A 224 17.42 -8.96 3.22
C ASP A 224 16.25 -7.99 3.43
N ARG A 225 15.33 -8.40 4.30
CA ARG A 225 14.09 -7.68 4.58
C ARG A 225 14.26 -6.40 5.40
N TRP A 226 15.50 -6.04 5.75
CA TRP A 226 15.81 -4.90 6.65
C TRP A 226 16.34 -3.69 5.93
N ASP A 227 16.85 -3.85 4.75
CA ASP A 227 17.47 -2.79 3.98
C ASP A 227 16.52 -2.17 2.94
N ILE A 228 17.01 -1.13 2.29
CA ILE A 228 16.45 -0.61 1.05
C ILE A 228 17.51 -0.94 0.00
N GLY A 229 17.27 -2.01 -0.76
CA GLY A 229 18.22 -2.55 -1.73
C GLY A 229 18.48 -1.61 -2.92
N PRO A 230 19.45 -0.71 -2.87
CA PRO A 230 19.62 0.34 -3.89
C PRO A 230 20.38 -0.12 -5.13
N ARG A 231 20.79 -1.37 -5.22
CA ARG A 231 21.65 -1.82 -6.34
C ARG A 231 20.84 -2.03 -7.61
N PRO A 232 20.98 -1.18 -8.64
CA PRO A 232 20.46 -1.50 -9.95
C PRO A 232 21.22 -2.72 -10.50
N ASN A 233 20.51 -3.57 -11.25
CA ASN A 233 21.13 -4.64 -12.04
C ASN A 233 21.93 -4.02 -13.20
#